data_01c2eb724d4ea3ac1a2e882f8d3c54cb
#
_entry.id   01c2eb724d4ea3ac1a2e882f8d3c54cb
#
_cell.length_a   1.000
_cell.length_b   1.000
_cell.length_c   1.000
_cell.angle_alpha   90.00
_cell.angle_beta   90.00
_cell.angle_gamma   90.00
#
_symmetry.space_group_name_H-M   'P 1'
#
loop_
_entity.id
_entity.type
_entity.pdbx_description
1 polymer ?
#
loop_
_entity_poly.entity_id
_entity_poly.type
_entity_poly.pdbx_seq_one_letter_code
_entity_poly.pdbx_strand_id
1 'polypeptide(L)'
;MVIYWVIWFYLCLCNIFSSYKNGFGKVILIITFLFLFVFIGFRYQVGADWYNYLFFYELGKDTDLKLILLGSDPAYKILNYLGHVFGYQDTFFVNAICGFLVLFFLLKSALKLEKYWLVLLICFPYYLLVVSMNYNRQAVAISISLWAFCRLLESRFIQFTFLIILAALFHKTAIALLFFLPILISTKFQYSKFFNIFYIGISLILISIIIYYSSLQDTNIYLQGNENINSKGFFVRWIYHLIPLLLFYKYNDFFKKQNYYPIIRYFCILVLFMLPLGIIFSTLADRFNLYLIFFDLFVICTIFSNLSRTNKIFLLFTLIAFYTIQMYLWFFHGVWSVKAWIPYQNYISNYLSSWVF
;
A
#
# COMPACT_ATOMS: atom_id res chain seq x y z
N MET A 1 -5.93 -0.64 22.26
CA MET A 1 -7.01 -0.82 21.27
C MET A 1 -7.81 0.46 21.01
N VAL A 2 -8.20 1.21 22.03
CA VAL A 2 -9.08 2.42 21.91
C VAL A 2 -8.59 3.43 20.87
N ILE A 3 -7.29 3.77 20.84
CA ILE A 3 -6.74 4.78 19.92
C ILE A 3 -7.05 4.48 18.43
N TYR A 4 -7.02 3.21 18.01
CA TYR A 4 -7.31 2.82 16.63
C TYR A 4 -8.77 3.11 16.26
N TRP A 5 -9.71 2.84 17.18
CA TRP A 5 -11.13 3.13 17.00
C TRP A 5 -11.41 4.64 17.03
N VAL A 6 -10.73 5.39 17.85
CA VAL A 6 -10.84 6.87 17.88
C VAL A 6 -10.43 7.47 16.53
N ILE A 7 -9.30 7.01 15.96
CA ILE A 7 -8.86 7.48 14.64
C ILE A 7 -9.88 7.08 13.56
N TRP A 8 -10.39 5.84 13.62
CA TRP A 8 -11.40 5.38 12.67
C TRP A 8 -12.67 6.24 12.69
N PHE A 9 -13.23 6.46 13.87
CA PHE A 9 -14.41 7.31 14.02
C PHE A 9 -14.15 8.74 13.57
N TYR A 10 -12.99 9.30 13.88
CA TYR A 10 -12.58 10.61 13.40
C TYR A 10 -12.58 10.67 11.86
N LEU A 11 -12.01 9.69 11.18
CA LEU A 11 -12.01 9.63 9.72
C LEU A 11 -13.41 9.46 9.13
N CYS A 12 -14.29 8.70 9.78
CA CYS A 12 -15.70 8.60 9.40
C CYS A 12 -16.39 9.96 9.49
N LEU A 13 -16.20 10.70 10.59
CA LEU A 13 -16.77 12.04 10.78
C LEU A 13 -16.24 13.03 9.73
N CYS A 14 -14.93 12.99 9.45
CA CYS A 14 -14.36 13.81 8.39
C CYS A 14 -15.01 13.54 7.02
N ASN A 15 -15.35 12.30 6.70
CA ASN A 15 -16.03 11.97 5.45
C ASN A 15 -17.49 12.45 5.41
N ILE A 16 -18.20 12.38 6.54
CA ILE A 16 -19.61 12.79 6.64
C ILE A 16 -19.75 14.32 6.59
N PHE A 17 -18.88 15.04 7.30
CA PHE A 17 -19.04 16.48 7.55
C PHE A 17 -18.11 17.37 6.73
N SER A 18 -17.09 16.84 6.03
CA SER A 18 -16.15 17.69 5.32
C SER A 18 -16.76 18.31 4.06
N SER A 19 -16.81 19.63 4.04
CA SER A 19 -17.01 20.39 2.81
C SER A 19 -15.64 20.60 2.14
N TYR A 20 -15.44 20.01 0.98
CA TYR A 20 -14.16 19.98 0.26
C TYR A 20 -13.62 21.33 -0.21
N LYS A 21 -14.42 22.41 -0.08
CA LYS A 21 -14.10 23.70 -0.72
C LYS A 21 -13.56 24.77 0.24
N ASN A 22 -13.57 24.55 1.54
CA ASN A 22 -13.20 25.57 2.52
C ASN A 22 -11.73 25.46 2.94
N GLY A 23 -11.05 26.60 3.11
CA GLY A 23 -9.67 26.66 3.62
C GLY A 23 -9.47 25.89 4.94
N PHE A 24 -10.49 25.89 5.80
CA PHE A 24 -10.53 25.09 7.03
C PHE A 24 -10.35 23.59 6.80
N GLY A 25 -10.93 23.02 5.75
CA GLY A 25 -10.74 21.59 5.40
C GLY A 25 -9.29 21.23 5.06
N LYS A 26 -8.50 22.17 4.49
CA LYS A 26 -7.06 21.96 4.25
C LYS A 26 -6.25 21.96 5.54
N VAL A 27 -6.57 22.84 6.48
CA VAL A 27 -5.90 22.88 7.79
C VAL A 27 -6.16 21.57 8.54
N ILE A 28 -7.40 21.09 8.59
CA ILE A 28 -7.73 19.81 9.21
C ILE A 28 -6.95 18.67 8.54
N LEU A 29 -6.83 18.65 7.21
CA LEU A 29 -6.07 17.65 6.49
C LEU A 29 -4.58 17.65 6.87
N ILE A 30 -3.96 18.83 7.00
CA ILE A 30 -2.57 18.96 7.43
C ILE A 30 -2.39 18.44 8.86
N ILE A 31 -3.29 18.82 9.78
CA ILE A 31 -3.26 18.33 11.17
C ILE A 31 -3.41 16.81 11.19
N THR A 32 -4.34 16.27 10.40
CA THR A 32 -4.54 14.81 10.29
C THR A 32 -3.29 14.12 9.75
N PHE A 33 -2.64 14.70 8.74
CA PHE A 33 -1.39 14.17 8.20
C PHE A 33 -0.29 14.12 9.28
N LEU A 34 -0.09 15.21 10.01
CA LEU A 34 0.91 15.28 11.09
C LEU A 34 0.60 14.29 12.21
N PHE A 35 -0.67 14.17 12.59
CA PHE A 35 -1.11 13.21 13.59
C PHE A 35 -0.86 11.76 13.13
N LEU A 36 -1.25 11.40 11.91
CA LEU A 36 -1.00 10.06 11.35
C LEU A 36 0.50 9.80 11.17
N PHE A 37 1.28 10.82 10.84
CA PHE A 37 2.75 10.69 10.76
C PHE A 37 3.34 10.31 12.11
N VAL A 38 2.97 11.00 13.19
CA VAL A 38 3.40 10.65 14.55
C VAL A 38 2.88 9.27 14.94
N PHE A 39 1.62 8.98 14.62
CA PHE A 39 1.00 7.70 14.94
C PHE A 39 1.68 6.51 14.24
N ILE A 40 2.05 6.63 12.97
CA ILE A 40 2.67 5.54 12.20
C ILE A 40 4.20 5.54 12.37
N GLY A 41 4.83 6.70 12.20
CA GLY A 41 6.28 6.82 12.13
C GLY A 41 6.97 6.73 13.49
N PHE A 42 6.29 7.15 14.57
CA PHE A 42 6.87 7.17 15.91
C PHE A 42 6.36 6.02 16.80
N ARG A 43 5.74 5.00 16.18
CA ARG A 43 5.33 3.79 16.90
C ARG A 43 6.53 3.08 17.52
N TYR A 44 6.33 2.50 18.70
CA TYR A 44 7.33 1.72 19.42
C TYR A 44 6.79 0.32 19.72
N GLN A 45 7.52 -0.71 19.33
CA GLN A 45 7.15 -2.13 19.51
C GLN A 45 5.75 -2.49 18.95
N VAL A 46 5.30 -1.81 17.88
CA VAL A 46 4.04 -2.10 17.18
C VAL A 46 4.32 -2.64 15.79
N GLY A 47 3.70 -3.78 15.48
CA GLY A 47 3.87 -4.55 14.25
C GLY A 47 4.55 -5.89 14.49
N ALA A 48 4.03 -6.97 13.85
CA ALA A 48 4.54 -8.32 14.05
C ALA A 48 6.00 -8.49 13.58
N ASP A 49 6.43 -7.69 12.61
CA ASP A 49 7.82 -7.71 12.10
C ASP A 49 8.76 -6.75 12.84
N TRP A 50 8.32 -6.13 13.96
CA TRP A 50 9.13 -5.16 14.70
C TRP A 50 10.52 -5.69 15.05
N TYR A 51 10.59 -6.87 15.68
CA TYR A 51 11.85 -7.47 16.10
C TYR A 51 12.72 -7.95 14.92
N ASN A 52 12.09 -8.36 13.81
CA ASN A 52 12.81 -8.68 12.59
C ASN A 52 13.49 -7.43 12.01
N TYR A 53 12.80 -6.28 12.00
CA TYR A 53 13.39 -5.02 11.55
C TYR A 53 14.51 -4.53 12.48
N LEU A 54 14.34 -4.69 13.79
CA LEU A 54 15.39 -4.36 14.75
C LEU A 54 16.63 -5.25 14.53
N PHE A 55 16.44 -6.56 14.38
CA PHE A 55 17.52 -7.49 14.07
C PHE A 55 18.26 -7.12 12.77
N PHE A 56 17.55 -6.81 11.69
CA PHE A 56 18.17 -6.36 10.44
C PHE A 56 18.84 -4.99 10.56
N TYR A 57 18.35 -4.12 11.43
CA TYR A 57 18.97 -2.86 11.74
C TYR A 57 20.33 -3.09 12.40
N GLU A 58 20.40 -3.89 13.45
CA GLU A 58 21.64 -4.22 14.16
C GLU A 58 22.67 -4.90 13.25
N LEU A 59 22.26 -5.86 12.41
CA LEU A 59 23.13 -6.49 11.43
C LEU A 59 23.72 -5.50 10.41
N GLY A 60 23.00 -4.43 10.13
CA GLY A 60 23.43 -3.39 9.17
C GLY A 60 24.51 -2.45 9.70
N LYS A 61 24.84 -2.50 11.00
CA LYS A 61 25.73 -1.53 11.67
C LYS A 61 27.11 -1.41 11.01
N ASP A 62 27.70 -2.55 10.66
CA ASP A 62 29.06 -2.63 10.12
C ASP A 62 29.09 -2.98 8.62
N THR A 63 27.94 -2.83 7.93
CA THR A 63 27.83 -3.22 6.51
C THR A 63 28.42 -2.12 5.61
N ASP A 64 29.34 -2.52 4.71
CA ASP A 64 29.92 -1.61 3.69
C ASP A 64 28.81 -1.05 2.77
N LEU A 65 28.87 0.24 2.50
CA LEU A 65 27.93 0.93 1.61
C LEU A 65 27.85 0.27 0.22
N LYS A 66 28.95 -0.26 -0.30
CA LYS A 66 28.98 -0.98 -1.58
C LYS A 66 28.12 -2.24 -1.55
N LEU A 67 28.16 -3.00 -0.45
CA LEU A 67 27.33 -4.20 -0.26
C LEU A 67 25.85 -3.84 -0.08
N ILE A 68 25.57 -2.71 0.54
CA ILE A 68 24.20 -2.17 0.67
C ILE A 68 23.61 -1.88 -0.73
N LEU A 69 24.37 -1.20 -1.60
CA LEU A 69 23.90 -0.81 -2.93
C LEU A 69 23.70 -2.01 -3.88
N LEU A 70 24.51 -3.05 -3.73
CA LEU A 70 24.40 -4.27 -4.54
C LEU A 70 23.35 -5.26 -4.02
N GLY A 71 22.84 -5.07 -2.80
CA GLY A 71 21.87 -5.97 -2.19
C GLY A 71 20.41 -5.69 -2.58
N SER A 72 19.49 -6.51 -2.04
CA SER A 72 18.05 -6.28 -2.18
C SER A 72 17.61 -5.07 -1.35
N ASP A 73 16.58 -4.34 -1.82
CA ASP A 73 15.94 -3.21 -1.15
C ASP A 73 16.93 -2.10 -0.69
N PRO A 74 17.83 -1.62 -1.59
CA PRO A 74 18.96 -0.77 -1.20
C PRO A 74 18.53 0.55 -0.56
N ALA A 75 17.43 1.18 -0.98
CA ALA A 75 16.98 2.42 -0.36
C ALA A 75 16.60 2.25 1.11
N TYR A 76 15.96 1.12 1.47
CA TYR A 76 15.66 0.82 2.86
C TYR A 76 16.94 0.57 3.68
N LYS A 77 17.91 -0.17 3.13
CA LYS A 77 19.20 -0.41 3.79
C LYS A 77 20.01 0.87 3.96
N ILE A 78 19.95 1.81 3.01
CA ILE A 78 20.53 3.15 3.16
C ILE A 78 19.91 3.90 4.34
N LEU A 79 18.59 3.79 4.56
CA LEU A 79 17.97 4.41 5.73
C LEU A 79 18.49 3.80 7.04
N ASN A 80 18.68 2.48 7.09
CA ASN A 80 19.31 1.83 8.26
C ASN A 80 20.73 2.36 8.48
N TYR A 81 21.54 2.40 7.44
CA TYR A 81 22.90 2.96 7.50
C TYR A 81 22.92 4.41 7.99
N LEU A 82 22.05 5.26 7.45
CA LEU A 82 21.93 6.66 7.91
C LEU A 82 21.48 6.74 9.37
N GLY A 83 20.58 5.86 9.82
CA GLY A 83 20.19 5.78 11.22
C GLY A 83 21.40 5.55 12.13
N HIS A 84 22.29 4.62 11.77
CA HIS A 84 23.54 4.40 12.51
C HIS A 84 24.48 5.60 12.46
N VAL A 85 24.68 6.21 11.29
CA VAL A 85 25.52 7.41 11.12
C VAL A 85 25.03 8.56 12.01
N PHE A 86 23.70 8.73 12.17
CA PHE A 86 23.11 9.73 13.04
C PHE A 86 23.05 9.32 14.52
N GLY A 87 23.58 8.15 14.88
CA GLY A 87 23.68 7.68 16.26
C GLY A 87 22.40 7.09 16.86
N TYR A 88 21.38 6.80 16.05
CA TYR A 88 20.18 6.12 16.54
C TYR A 88 20.50 4.66 16.92
N GLN A 89 20.00 4.26 18.10
CA GLN A 89 20.22 2.92 18.65
C GLN A 89 19.23 1.88 18.15
N ASP A 90 18.13 2.34 17.51
CA ASP A 90 17.03 1.49 17.06
C ASP A 90 16.40 1.99 15.73
N THR A 91 15.29 1.38 15.34
CA THR A 91 14.61 1.66 14.07
C THR A 91 13.79 2.94 14.07
N PHE A 92 13.84 3.81 15.09
CA PHE A 92 13.05 5.03 15.18
C PHE A 92 13.18 5.92 13.94
N PHE A 93 14.42 6.26 13.57
CA PHE A 93 14.71 7.09 12.40
C PHE A 93 14.13 6.48 11.12
N VAL A 94 14.35 5.18 10.92
CA VAL A 94 13.88 4.45 9.73
C VAL A 94 12.36 4.42 9.67
N ASN A 95 11.70 4.14 10.79
CA ASN A 95 10.23 4.13 10.90
C ASN A 95 9.64 5.51 10.64
N ALA A 96 10.26 6.57 11.16
CA ALA A 96 9.82 7.95 10.93
C ALA A 96 9.90 8.32 9.44
N ILE A 97 11.03 8.06 8.77
CA ILE A 97 11.19 8.35 7.34
C ILE A 97 10.23 7.50 6.50
N CYS A 98 10.11 6.19 6.78
CA CYS A 98 9.15 5.32 6.07
C CYS A 98 7.71 5.79 6.27
N GLY A 99 7.31 6.13 7.51
CA GLY A 99 5.97 6.66 7.81
C GLY A 99 5.68 7.97 7.07
N PHE A 100 6.66 8.88 7.03
CA PHE A 100 6.56 10.11 6.25
C PHE A 100 6.37 9.83 4.76
N LEU A 101 7.21 8.98 4.15
CA LEU A 101 7.12 8.65 2.72
C LEU A 101 5.78 7.99 2.37
N VAL A 102 5.30 7.06 3.21
CA VAL A 102 3.99 6.42 3.04
C VAL A 102 2.90 7.48 2.96
N LEU A 103 2.81 8.36 3.94
CA LEU A 103 1.77 9.37 4.00
C LEU A 103 1.94 10.45 2.92
N PHE A 104 3.15 10.86 2.61
CA PHE A 104 3.43 11.87 1.58
C PHE A 104 2.92 11.42 0.20
N PHE A 105 3.29 10.21 -0.24
CA PHE A 105 2.87 9.72 -1.55
C PHE A 105 1.38 9.33 -1.56
N LEU A 106 0.85 8.82 -0.44
CA LEU A 106 -0.58 8.58 -0.29
C LEU A 106 -1.37 9.89 -0.40
N LEU A 107 -0.95 10.94 0.29
CA LEU A 107 -1.60 12.25 0.22
C LEU A 107 -1.55 12.86 -1.18
N LYS A 108 -0.39 12.78 -1.86
CA LYS A 108 -0.29 13.21 -3.28
C LYS A 108 -1.29 12.49 -4.17
N SER A 109 -1.45 11.18 -3.99
CA SER A 109 -2.42 10.36 -4.73
C SER A 109 -3.86 10.73 -4.37
N ALA A 110 -4.14 10.93 -3.08
CA ALA A 110 -5.45 11.30 -2.58
C ALA A 110 -5.91 12.69 -3.07
N LEU A 111 -5.00 13.66 -3.10
CA LEU A 111 -5.26 14.99 -3.66
C LEU A 111 -5.53 14.92 -5.17
N LYS A 112 -4.82 14.04 -5.89
CA LYS A 112 -5.06 13.83 -7.32
C LYS A 112 -6.40 13.18 -7.61
N LEU A 113 -6.85 12.27 -6.75
CA LEU A 113 -8.18 11.66 -6.81
C LEU A 113 -9.30 12.60 -6.32
N GLU A 114 -8.95 13.78 -5.78
CA GLU A 114 -9.88 14.80 -5.26
C GLU A 114 -10.84 14.32 -4.15
N LYS A 115 -10.49 13.21 -3.50
CA LYS A 115 -11.29 12.55 -2.46
C LYS A 115 -10.44 12.11 -1.27
N TYR A 116 -9.60 13.02 -0.75
CA TYR A 116 -8.60 12.67 0.26
C TYR A 116 -9.17 12.04 1.53
N TRP A 117 -10.32 12.50 2.03
CA TRP A 117 -10.95 11.86 3.19
C TRP A 117 -11.40 10.43 2.90
N LEU A 118 -11.98 10.21 1.71
CA LEU A 118 -12.39 8.87 1.28
C LEU A 118 -11.19 7.94 1.09
N VAL A 119 -10.10 8.44 0.54
CA VAL A 119 -8.84 7.68 0.42
C VAL A 119 -8.30 7.31 1.80
N LEU A 120 -8.27 8.25 2.75
CA LEU A 120 -7.82 7.97 4.12
C LEU A 120 -8.73 6.94 4.81
N LEU A 121 -10.06 7.06 4.64
CA LEU A 121 -11.02 6.11 5.19
C LEU A 121 -10.79 4.69 4.65
N ILE A 122 -10.61 4.53 3.35
CA ILE A 122 -10.38 3.22 2.71
C ILE A 122 -9.02 2.65 3.13
N CYS A 123 -7.99 3.48 3.17
CA CYS A 123 -6.62 3.04 3.47
C CYS A 123 -6.39 2.74 4.95
N PHE A 124 -7.14 3.36 5.87
CA PHE A 124 -6.81 3.30 7.30
C PHE A 124 -6.88 1.88 7.88
N PRO A 125 -7.96 1.09 7.72
CA PRO A 125 -8.13 -0.17 8.44
C PRO A 125 -7.08 -1.22 8.11
N TYR A 126 -6.59 -1.25 6.90
CA TYR A 126 -5.62 -2.25 6.50
C TYR A 126 -4.28 -1.64 6.05
N TYR A 127 -4.29 -0.71 5.12
CA TYR A 127 -3.04 -0.20 4.56
C TYR A 127 -2.25 0.63 5.58
N LEU A 128 -2.87 1.61 6.25
CA LEU A 128 -2.18 2.45 7.23
C LEU A 128 -1.97 1.74 8.57
N LEU A 129 -2.95 0.95 9.02
CA LEU A 129 -2.88 0.30 10.32
C LEU A 129 -2.05 -0.98 10.30
N VAL A 130 -2.23 -1.83 9.30
CA VAL A 130 -1.55 -3.13 9.27
C VAL A 130 -0.30 -3.08 8.40
N VAL A 131 -0.43 -2.68 7.12
CA VAL A 131 0.69 -2.76 6.17
C VAL A 131 1.78 -1.75 6.51
N SER A 132 1.44 -0.48 6.79
CA SER A 132 2.46 0.55 7.05
C SER A 132 3.17 0.37 8.40
N MET A 133 2.52 -0.28 9.38
CA MET A 133 3.14 -0.54 10.67
C MET A 133 3.89 -1.89 10.74
N ASN A 134 3.63 -2.79 9.79
CA ASN A 134 4.26 -4.11 9.78
C ASN A 134 5.29 -4.28 8.66
N TYR A 135 4.94 -3.91 7.43
CA TYR A 135 5.73 -4.13 6.23
C TYR A 135 6.35 -2.84 5.71
N ASN A 136 7.20 -2.17 6.49
CA ASN A 136 7.75 -0.83 6.20
C ASN A 136 8.22 -0.67 4.75
N ARG A 137 9.08 -1.57 4.28
CA ARG A 137 9.64 -1.56 2.92
C ARG A 137 8.54 -1.59 1.85
N GLN A 138 7.64 -2.56 1.98
CA GLN A 138 6.55 -2.75 1.03
C GLN A 138 5.53 -1.60 1.10
N ALA A 139 5.24 -1.08 2.28
CA ALA A 139 4.33 0.06 2.45
C ALA A 139 4.83 1.30 1.69
N VAL A 140 6.12 1.65 1.81
CA VAL A 140 6.70 2.76 1.04
C VAL A 140 6.60 2.49 -0.46
N ALA A 141 6.95 1.27 -0.91
CA ALA A 141 6.87 0.90 -2.31
C ALA A 141 5.43 1.01 -2.87
N ILE A 142 4.42 0.58 -2.11
CA ILE A 142 3.01 0.72 -2.48
C ILE A 142 2.60 2.19 -2.60
N SER A 143 2.95 3.05 -1.65
CA SER A 143 2.62 4.48 -1.71
C SER A 143 3.23 5.17 -2.92
N ILE A 144 4.51 4.91 -3.21
CA ILE A 144 5.18 5.44 -4.40
C ILE A 144 4.47 4.94 -5.66
N SER A 145 4.09 3.64 -5.68
CA SER A 145 3.37 3.04 -6.81
C SER A 145 1.98 3.64 -7.02
N LEU A 146 1.26 3.98 -5.93
CA LEU A 146 -0.02 4.70 -6.03
C LEU A 146 0.16 6.02 -6.79
N TRP A 147 1.19 6.80 -6.43
CA TRP A 147 1.51 8.03 -7.14
C TRP A 147 1.96 7.78 -8.57
N ALA A 148 2.75 6.73 -8.82
CA ALA A 148 3.17 6.33 -10.16
C ALA A 148 1.96 6.04 -11.05
N PHE A 149 0.96 5.30 -10.58
CA PHE A 149 -0.26 5.05 -11.34
C PHE A 149 -1.07 6.32 -11.64
N CYS A 150 -1.09 7.29 -10.72
CA CYS A 150 -1.67 8.60 -11.03
C CYS A 150 -0.94 9.28 -12.21
N ARG A 151 0.39 9.16 -12.30
CA ARG A 151 1.16 9.68 -13.46
C ARG A 151 0.90 8.88 -14.72
N LEU A 152 0.72 7.57 -14.58
CA LEU A 152 0.39 6.69 -15.69
C LEU A 152 -0.95 7.06 -16.35
N LEU A 153 -1.99 7.32 -15.55
CA LEU A 153 -3.30 7.77 -16.04
C LEU A 153 -3.21 9.10 -16.82
N GLU A 154 -2.21 9.92 -16.53
CA GLU A 154 -1.90 11.15 -17.28
C GLU A 154 -0.99 10.92 -18.51
N SER A 155 -0.73 9.67 -18.87
CA SER A 155 0.21 9.28 -19.94
C SER A 155 1.65 9.76 -19.73
N ARG A 156 2.07 9.98 -18.50
CA ARG A 156 3.43 10.40 -18.12
C ARG A 156 4.31 9.17 -17.87
N PHE A 157 4.62 8.45 -18.93
CA PHE A 157 5.30 7.15 -18.88
C PHE A 157 6.70 7.21 -18.22
N ILE A 158 7.50 8.23 -18.50
CA ILE A 158 8.82 8.41 -17.91
C ILE A 158 8.72 8.58 -16.39
N GLN A 159 7.77 9.39 -15.92
CA GLN A 159 7.54 9.61 -14.49
C GLN A 159 7.05 8.33 -13.81
N PHE A 160 6.15 7.59 -14.46
CA PHE A 160 5.71 6.29 -13.98
C PHE A 160 6.89 5.33 -13.81
N THR A 161 7.70 5.15 -14.86
CA THR A 161 8.86 4.25 -14.85
C THR A 161 9.84 4.61 -13.74
N PHE A 162 10.20 5.90 -13.64
CA PHE A 162 11.10 6.39 -12.58
C PHE A 162 10.55 6.10 -11.18
N LEU A 163 9.26 6.37 -10.94
CA LEU A 163 8.62 6.13 -9.65
C LEU A 163 8.53 4.64 -9.32
N ILE A 164 8.29 3.75 -10.30
CA ILE A 164 8.29 2.31 -10.05
C ILE A 164 9.71 1.80 -9.76
N ILE A 165 10.74 2.32 -10.44
CA ILE A 165 12.13 2.02 -10.09
C ILE A 165 12.43 2.48 -8.66
N LEU A 166 12.04 3.70 -8.30
CA LEU A 166 12.19 4.22 -6.92
C LEU A 166 11.45 3.32 -5.91
N ALA A 167 10.24 2.88 -6.20
CA ALA A 167 9.49 1.94 -5.36
C ALA A 167 10.24 0.60 -5.21
N ALA A 168 10.83 0.09 -6.29
CA ALA A 168 11.58 -1.16 -6.29
C ALA A 168 12.87 -1.08 -5.44
N LEU A 169 13.47 0.09 -5.28
CA LEU A 169 14.60 0.30 -4.37
C LEU A 169 14.20 0.13 -2.89
N PHE A 170 12.92 0.36 -2.54
CA PHE A 170 12.39 0.06 -1.21
C PHE A 170 11.90 -1.37 -1.07
N HIS A 171 11.30 -1.92 -2.15
CA HIS A 171 10.85 -3.31 -2.14
C HIS A 171 10.81 -3.87 -3.56
N LYS A 172 11.70 -4.82 -3.81
CA LYS A 172 11.98 -5.41 -5.14
C LYS A 172 10.72 -5.85 -5.92
N THR A 173 9.66 -6.31 -5.23
CA THR A 173 8.43 -6.77 -5.90
C THR A 173 7.71 -5.66 -6.69
N ALA A 174 7.94 -4.38 -6.38
CA ALA A 174 7.34 -3.28 -7.11
C ALA A 174 7.77 -3.21 -8.59
N ILE A 175 8.93 -3.77 -8.95
CA ILE A 175 9.42 -3.78 -10.34
C ILE A 175 8.43 -4.47 -11.28
N ALA A 176 7.67 -5.46 -10.78
CA ALA A 176 6.65 -6.17 -11.55
C ALA A 176 5.55 -5.24 -12.09
N LEU A 177 5.35 -4.06 -11.47
CA LEU A 177 4.37 -3.09 -11.92
C LEU A 177 4.75 -2.40 -13.24
N LEU A 178 6.01 -2.49 -13.68
CA LEU A 178 6.41 -2.07 -15.03
C LEU A 178 5.67 -2.83 -16.14
N PHE A 179 5.08 -3.99 -15.81
CA PHE A 179 4.20 -4.73 -16.71
C PHE A 179 3.03 -3.89 -17.27
N PHE A 180 2.58 -2.88 -16.54
CA PHE A 180 1.52 -1.98 -17.03
C PHE A 180 1.99 -1.05 -18.17
N LEU A 181 3.28 -0.78 -18.29
CA LEU A 181 3.82 0.16 -19.26
C LEU A 181 3.57 -0.27 -20.72
N PRO A 182 3.86 -1.54 -21.13
CA PRO A 182 3.60 -1.99 -22.50
C PRO A 182 2.13 -1.90 -22.91
N ILE A 183 1.23 -2.25 -21.99
CA ILE A 183 -0.22 -2.21 -22.21
C ILE A 183 -0.67 -0.83 -22.66
N LEU A 184 -0.11 0.21 -22.04
CA LEU A 184 -0.46 1.60 -22.31
C LEU A 184 0.21 2.17 -23.54
N ILE A 185 1.47 1.82 -23.74
CA ILE A 185 2.18 2.19 -24.96
C ILE A 185 1.44 1.61 -26.17
N SER A 186 0.99 0.37 -26.09
CA SER A 186 0.24 -0.28 -27.17
C SER A 186 -1.12 0.36 -27.44
N THR A 187 -1.85 0.75 -26.39
CA THR A 187 -3.15 1.42 -26.57
C THR A 187 -3.02 2.82 -27.13
N LYS A 188 -1.94 3.53 -26.80
CA LYS A 188 -1.68 4.89 -27.29
C LYS A 188 -1.21 4.91 -28.75
N PHE A 189 -0.37 3.95 -29.14
CA PHE A 189 0.25 3.89 -30.47
C PHE A 189 -0.43 2.92 -31.43
N GLN A 190 -1.58 2.32 -31.04
CA GLN A 190 -2.38 1.39 -31.86
C GLN A 190 -1.57 0.25 -32.48
N TYR A 191 -0.59 -0.29 -31.74
CA TYR A 191 0.17 -1.44 -32.16
C TYR A 191 -0.72 -2.67 -32.44
N SER A 192 -0.28 -3.53 -33.34
CA SER A 192 -1.01 -4.75 -33.68
C SER A 192 -1.24 -5.65 -32.47
N LYS A 193 -2.31 -6.49 -32.52
CA LYS A 193 -2.60 -7.48 -31.47
C LYS A 193 -1.40 -8.40 -31.21
N PHE A 194 -0.64 -8.71 -32.27
CA PHE A 194 0.57 -9.54 -32.18
C PHE A 194 1.64 -8.88 -31.33
N PHE A 195 1.89 -7.58 -31.51
CA PHE A 195 2.85 -6.82 -30.70
C PHE A 195 2.47 -6.79 -29.22
N ASN A 196 1.18 -6.66 -28.94
CA ASN A 196 0.67 -6.68 -27.57
C ASN A 196 0.89 -8.04 -26.89
N ILE A 197 0.60 -9.15 -27.60
CA ILE A 197 0.80 -10.51 -27.09
C ILE A 197 2.30 -10.77 -26.86
N PHE A 198 3.15 -10.38 -27.81
CA PHE A 198 4.61 -10.51 -27.71
C PHE A 198 5.16 -9.74 -26.51
N TYR A 199 4.69 -8.50 -26.29
CA TYR A 199 5.12 -7.67 -25.16
C TYR A 199 4.66 -8.21 -23.81
N ILE A 200 3.42 -8.73 -23.75
CA ILE A 200 2.92 -9.41 -22.55
C ILE A 200 3.78 -10.65 -22.27
N GLY A 201 4.10 -11.44 -23.28
CA GLY A 201 4.97 -12.60 -23.15
C GLY A 201 6.35 -12.25 -22.59
N ILE A 202 7.02 -11.27 -23.17
CA ILE A 202 8.32 -10.79 -22.68
C ILE A 202 8.22 -10.27 -21.24
N SER A 203 7.18 -9.51 -20.92
CA SER A 203 7.00 -8.95 -19.58
C SER A 203 6.80 -10.08 -18.54
N LEU A 204 6.03 -11.12 -18.87
CA LEU A 204 5.85 -12.30 -18.02
C LEU A 204 7.16 -13.07 -17.83
N ILE A 205 7.95 -13.25 -18.90
CA ILE A 205 9.28 -13.88 -18.82
C ILE A 205 10.22 -13.07 -17.92
N LEU A 206 10.30 -11.74 -18.09
CA LEU A 206 11.12 -10.87 -17.25
C LEU A 206 10.70 -10.91 -15.79
N ILE A 207 9.39 -10.88 -15.51
CA ILE A 207 8.87 -11.02 -14.15
C ILE A 207 9.24 -12.38 -13.57
N SER A 208 9.09 -13.46 -14.34
CA SER A 208 9.46 -14.81 -13.91
C SER A 208 10.95 -14.92 -13.61
N ILE A 209 11.81 -14.30 -14.45
CA ILE A 209 13.26 -14.22 -14.23
C ILE A 209 13.56 -13.44 -12.94
N ILE A 210 12.94 -12.29 -12.71
CA ILE A 210 13.14 -11.48 -11.51
C ILE A 210 12.71 -12.25 -10.27
N ILE A 211 11.55 -12.94 -10.32
CA ILE A 211 11.06 -13.78 -9.22
C ILE A 211 12.04 -14.93 -8.98
N TYR A 212 12.51 -15.61 -10.02
CA TYR A 212 13.47 -16.70 -9.92
C TYR A 212 14.78 -16.25 -9.29
N TYR A 213 15.42 -15.18 -9.80
CA TYR A 213 16.66 -14.65 -9.21
C TYR A 213 16.45 -14.15 -7.77
N SER A 214 15.31 -13.54 -7.47
CA SER A 214 15.02 -13.12 -6.11
C SER A 214 14.80 -14.29 -5.16
N SER A 215 14.32 -15.43 -5.66
CA SER A 215 14.17 -16.66 -4.89
C SER A 215 15.50 -17.36 -4.61
N LEU A 216 16.48 -17.22 -5.49
CA LEU A 216 17.83 -17.75 -5.29
C LEU A 216 18.60 -17.02 -4.17
N GLN A 217 18.37 -15.72 -3.99
CA GLN A 217 19.08 -14.92 -2.98
C GLN A 217 18.45 -14.95 -1.58
N ASP A 218 17.11 -15.00 -1.48
CA ASP A 218 16.40 -14.87 -0.18
C ASP A 218 15.60 -16.12 0.18
N THR A 219 15.68 -17.18 -0.64
CA THR A 219 14.96 -18.32 -0.20
C THR A 219 14.18 -19.25 -1.04
N ASN A 220 14.47 -20.34 -0.96
CA ASN A 220 13.66 -21.56 -0.87
C ASN A 220 12.38 -21.45 0.02
N ILE A 221 12.23 -20.40 0.81
CA ILE A 221 11.15 -20.28 1.81
C ILE A 221 9.78 -20.04 1.20
N TYR A 222 9.66 -19.19 0.17
CA TYR A 222 8.35 -18.85 -0.44
C TYR A 222 7.86 -19.82 -1.51
N LEU A 223 8.76 -20.65 -2.07
CA LEU A 223 8.44 -21.60 -3.14
C LEU A 223 8.40 -23.05 -2.64
N GLN A 224 8.90 -23.35 -1.44
CA GLN A 224 9.01 -24.73 -0.93
C GLN A 224 7.70 -25.32 -0.42
N GLY A 225 6.56 -24.67 -0.55
CA GLY A 225 5.26 -25.27 -0.19
C GLY A 225 5.13 -25.76 1.25
N ASN A 226 6.03 -25.36 2.13
CA ASN A 226 5.95 -25.72 3.53
C ASN A 226 4.67 -25.15 4.12
N GLU A 227 3.84 -25.98 4.70
CA GLU A 227 2.54 -25.65 5.31
C GLU A 227 2.61 -24.47 6.29
N ASN A 228 3.79 -24.17 6.83
CA ASN A 228 4.04 -23.09 7.78
C ASN A 228 4.08 -21.68 7.13
N ILE A 229 4.06 -21.55 5.79
CA ILE A 229 4.22 -20.28 5.08
C ILE A 229 2.94 -19.85 4.35
N ASN A 230 1.84 -20.53 4.58
CA ASN A 230 0.56 -20.19 3.97
C ASN A 230 -0.05 -18.94 4.61
N SER A 231 -0.36 -17.93 3.79
CA SER A 231 -1.09 -16.73 4.22
C SER A 231 -2.57 -17.04 4.43
N LYS A 232 -2.92 -17.53 5.63
CA LYS A 232 -4.31 -17.86 6.01
C LYS A 232 -5.27 -16.68 5.85
N GLY A 233 -4.77 -15.44 5.86
CA GLY A 233 -5.58 -14.23 5.72
C GLY A 233 -5.73 -13.73 4.28
N PHE A 234 -5.14 -14.38 3.26
CA PHE A 234 -5.20 -13.92 1.87
C PHE A 234 -6.64 -13.68 1.38
N PHE A 235 -7.54 -14.66 1.57
CA PHE A 235 -8.92 -14.55 1.10
C PHE A 235 -9.68 -13.40 1.76
N VAL A 236 -9.46 -13.17 3.06
CA VAL A 236 -10.07 -12.05 3.78
C VAL A 236 -9.59 -10.71 3.19
N ARG A 237 -8.31 -10.62 2.83
CA ARG A 237 -7.73 -9.42 2.21
C ARG A 237 -8.16 -9.24 0.75
N TRP A 238 -8.37 -10.33 0.03
CA TRP A 238 -8.91 -10.27 -1.33
C TRP A 238 -10.35 -9.73 -1.36
N ILE A 239 -11.15 -10.01 -0.31
CA ILE A 239 -12.53 -9.48 -0.18
C ILE A 239 -12.57 -7.94 -0.23
N TYR A 240 -11.49 -7.24 0.09
CA TYR A 240 -11.40 -5.78 -0.01
C TYR A 240 -11.68 -5.26 -1.43
N HIS A 241 -11.39 -6.06 -2.44
CA HIS A 241 -11.62 -5.71 -3.83
C HIS A 241 -13.06 -5.95 -4.32
N LEU A 242 -13.94 -6.57 -3.51
CA LEU A 242 -15.32 -6.90 -3.96
C LEU A 242 -16.14 -5.64 -4.28
N ILE A 243 -16.11 -4.64 -3.41
CA ILE A 243 -16.87 -3.40 -3.64
C ILE A 243 -16.38 -2.71 -4.93
N PRO A 244 -15.08 -2.44 -5.14
CA PRO A 244 -14.61 -1.84 -6.39
C PRO A 244 -14.86 -2.72 -7.61
N LEU A 245 -14.79 -4.05 -7.52
CA LEU A 245 -15.15 -4.95 -8.63
C LEU A 245 -16.62 -4.82 -9.01
N LEU A 246 -17.54 -4.82 -8.02
CA LEU A 246 -18.96 -4.64 -8.25
C LEU A 246 -19.27 -3.27 -8.86
N LEU A 247 -18.61 -2.21 -8.37
CA LEU A 247 -18.75 -0.86 -8.93
C LEU A 247 -18.21 -0.79 -10.35
N PHE A 248 -17.04 -1.38 -10.63
CA PHE A 248 -16.48 -1.42 -11.99
C PHE A 248 -17.39 -2.16 -12.95
N TYR A 249 -17.93 -3.30 -12.55
CA TYR A 249 -18.88 -4.06 -13.37
C TYR A 249 -20.18 -3.28 -13.64
N LYS A 250 -20.80 -2.74 -12.56
CA LYS A 250 -22.06 -1.98 -12.66
C LYS A 250 -21.93 -0.73 -13.54
N TYR A 251 -20.80 -0.04 -13.50
CA TYR A 251 -20.55 1.20 -14.22
C TYR A 251 -19.57 1.02 -15.41
N ASN A 252 -19.46 -0.20 -15.94
CA ASN A 252 -18.52 -0.53 -17.01
C ASN A 252 -18.69 0.37 -18.26
N ASP A 253 -19.91 0.68 -18.66
CA ASP A 253 -20.15 1.55 -19.83
C ASP A 253 -19.68 2.99 -19.61
N PHE A 254 -19.68 3.48 -18.39
CA PHE A 254 -19.04 4.74 -18.03
C PHE A 254 -17.51 4.63 -18.20
N PHE A 255 -16.89 3.58 -17.69
CA PHE A 255 -15.45 3.38 -17.79
C PHE A 255 -14.98 3.17 -19.22
N LYS A 256 -15.72 2.44 -20.07
CA LYS A 256 -15.39 2.23 -21.49
C LYS A 256 -15.22 3.52 -22.29
N LYS A 257 -15.86 4.59 -21.89
CA LYS A 257 -15.76 5.91 -22.54
C LYS A 257 -14.51 6.69 -22.14
N GLN A 258 -13.71 6.18 -21.19
CA GLN A 258 -12.56 6.86 -20.65
C GLN A 258 -11.25 6.36 -21.25
N ASN A 259 -10.31 7.25 -21.50
CA ASN A 259 -8.99 6.91 -22.07
C ASN A 259 -8.19 5.95 -21.18
N TYR A 260 -8.45 5.93 -19.87
CA TYR A 260 -7.79 5.05 -18.91
C TYR A 260 -8.47 3.67 -18.75
N TYR A 261 -9.55 3.40 -19.49
CA TYR A 261 -10.29 2.14 -19.41
C TYR A 261 -9.41 0.90 -19.54
N PRO A 262 -8.44 0.82 -20.49
CA PRO A 262 -7.59 -0.35 -20.63
C PRO A 262 -6.82 -0.66 -19.33
N ILE A 263 -6.28 0.36 -18.66
CA ILE A 263 -5.53 0.21 -17.41
C ILE A 263 -6.42 -0.40 -16.33
N ILE A 264 -7.59 0.19 -16.12
CA ILE A 264 -8.49 -0.24 -15.03
C ILE A 264 -9.05 -1.63 -15.32
N ARG A 265 -9.32 -1.95 -16.58
CA ARG A 265 -9.70 -3.31 -16.99
C ARG A 265 -8.61 -4.35 -16.68
N TYR A 266 -7.33 -4.02 -16.92
CA TYR A 266 -6.23 -4.93 -16.56
C TYR A 266 -6.10 -5.11 -15.05
N PHE A 267 -6.28 -4.05 -14.26
CA PHE A 267 -6.35 -4.20 -12.81
C PHE A 267 -7.49 -5.12 -12.38
N CYS A 268 -8.68 -4.96 -12.98
CA CYS A 268 -9.82 -5.84 -12.72
C CYS A 268 -9.46 -7.31 -13.01
N ILE A 269 -8.81 -7.59 -14.15
CA ILE A 269 -8.35 -8.94 -14.51
C ILE A 269 -7.32 -9.46 -13.51
N LEU A 270 -6.37 -8.63 -13.07
CA LEU A 270 -5.37 -9.02 -12.06
C LEU A 270 -6.02 -9.32 -10.71
N VAL A 271 -6.98 -8.52 -10.26
CA VAL A 271 -7.72 -8.79 -9.03
C VAL A 271 -8.41 -10.16 -9.10
N LEU A 272 -9.07 -10.47 -10.22
CA LEU A 272 -9.72 -11.78 -10.42
C LEU A 272 -8.69 -12.91 -10.51
N PHE A 273 -7.55 -12.68 -11.14
CA PHE A 273 -6.46 -13.66 -11.26
C PHE A 273 -5.78 -13.96 -9.91
N MET A 274 -5.79 -13.03 -8.98
CA MET A 274 -5.25 -13.27 -7.63
C MET A 274 -5.98 -14.40 -6.88
N LEU A 275 -7.27 -14.67 -7.17
CA LEU A 275 -8.00 -15.77 -6.53
C LEU A 275 -7.37 -17.14 -6.80
N PRO A 276 -7.29 -17.62 -8.07
CA PRO A 276 -6.66 -18.91 -8.36
C PRO A 276 -5.18 -18.93 -7.96
N LEU A 277 -4.46 -17.82 -8.10
CA LEU A 277 -3.07 -17.71 -7.65
C LEU A 277 -2.96 -17.91 -6.14
N GLY A 278 -3.89 -17.35 -5.37
CA GLY A 278 -3.90 -17.47 -3.91
C GLY A 278 -4.24 -18.86 -3.39
N ILE A 279 -4.91 -19.70 -4.18
CA ILE A 279 -5.13 -21.12 -3.85
C ILE A 279 -3.81 -21.88 -3.93
N ILE A 280 -2.95 -21.59 -4.93
CA ILE A 280 -1.71 -22.31 -5.18
C ILE A 280 -0.54 -21.69 -4.38
N PHE A 281 -0.43 -20.36 -4.38
CA PHE A 281 0.67 -19.59 -3.79
C PHE A 281 0.14 -18.43 -2.94
N SER A 282 -0.52 -18.74 -1.81
CA SER A 282 -1.23 -17.75 -0.99
C SER A 282 -0.35 -16.59 -0.51
N THR A 283 0.90 -16.83 -0.13
CA THR A 283 1.82 -15.79 0.34
C THR A 283 2.27 -14.88 -0.79
N LEU A 284 2.56 -15.43 -1.98
CA LEU A 284 2.93 -14.64 -3.16
C LEU A 284 1.76 -13.77 -3.62
N ALA A 285 0.57 -14.39 -3.75
CA ALA A 285 -0.64 -13.68 -4.13
C ALA A 285 -0.96 -12.56 -3.14
N ASP A 286 -0.80 -12.80 -1.85
CA ASP A 286 -1.03 -11.82 -0.80
C ASP A 286 -0.12 -10.59 -0.94
N ARG A 287 1.17 -10.79 -1.23
CA ARG A 287 2.12 -9.70 -1.42
C ARG A 287 1.80 -8.85 -2.66
N PHE A 288 1.38 -9.48 -3.77
CA PHE A 288 0.95 -8.73 -4.96
C PHE A 288 -0.41 -8.07 -4.79
N ASN A 289 -1.33 -8.70 -4.05
CA ASN A 289 -2.65 -8.16 -3.75
C ASN A 289 -2.60 -6.76 -3.13
N LEU A 290 -1.57 -6.47 -2.32
CA LEU A 290 -1.39 -5.16 -1.70
C LEU A 290 -1.22 -4.00 -2.70
N TYR A 291 -0.62 -4.26 -3.87
CA TYR A 291 -0.46 -3.24 -4.92
C TYR A 291 -1.77 -2.94 -5.66
N LEU A 292 -2.76 -3.83 -5.55
CA LEU A 292 -4.06 -3.64 -6.21
C LEU A 292 -4.95 -2.59 -5.51
N ILE A 293 -4.54 -2.09 -4.35
CA ILE A 293 -5.22 -0.98 -3.65
C ILE A 293 -5.43 0.25 -4.55
N PHE A 294 -4.58 0.45 -5.59
CA PHE A 294 -4.79 1.51 -6.56
C PHE A 294 -6.12 1.35 -7.30
N PHE A 295 -6.46 0.13 -7.72
CA PHE A 295 -7.74 -0.17 -8.37
C PHE A 295 -8.91 0.21 -7.45
N ASP A 296 -8.84 -0.17 -6.18
CA ASP A 296 -9.90 0.11 -5.21
C ASP A 296 -10.11 1.61 -5.06
N LEU A 297 -9.05 2.35 -4.79
CA LEU A 297 -9.11 3.79 -4.60
C LEU A 297 -9.61 4.50 -5.85
N PHE A 298 -9.07 4.13 -7.01
CA PHE A 298 -9.42 4.77 -8.26
C PHE A 298 -10.88 4.55 -8.63
N VAL A 299 -11.36 3.30 -8.61
CA VAL A 299 -12.74 2.97 -8.96
C VAL A 299 -13.72 3.61 -7.99
N ILE A 300 -13.50 3.46 -6.67
CA ILE A 300 -14.39 4.02 -5.66
C ILE A 300 -14.43 5.55 -5.76
N CYS A 301 -13.29 6.23 -5.81
CA CYS A 301 -13.25 7.70 -5.89
C CYS A 301 -13.89 8.23 -7.18
N THR A 302 -13.63 7.57 -8.32
CA THR A 302 -14.21 7.96 -9.61
C THR A 302 -15.72 7.82 -9.61
N ILE A 303 -16.23 6.67 -9.17
CA ILE A 303 -17.67 6.45 -9.11
C ILE A 303 -18.32 7.36 -8.07
N PHE A 304 -17.74 7.48 -6.88
CA PHE A 304 -18.23 8.38 -5.84
C PHE A 304 -18.39 9.82 -6.34
N SER A 305 -17.47 10.31 -7.18
CA SER A 305 -17.54 11.66 -7.75
C SER A 305 -18.75 11.84 -8.66
N ASN A 306 -19.17 10.80 -9.39
CA ASN A 306 -20.21 10.84 -10.42
C ASN A 306 -21.61 10.40 -9.94
N LEU A 307 -21.75 9.94 -8.71
CA LEU A 307 -23.03 9.54 -8.14
C LEU A 307 -23.92 10.73 -7.76
N SER A 308 -25.24 10.51 -7.75
CA SER A 308 -26.21 11.41 -7.11
C SER A 308 -25.96 11.52 -5.60
N ARG A 309 -26.46 12.56 -4.95
CA ARG A 309 -26.27 12.78 -3.49
C ARG A 309 -26.73 11.59 -2.66
N THR A 310 -27.89 11.03 -2.95
CA THR A 310 -28.43 9.87 -2.24
C THR A 310 -27.54 8.64 -2.37
N ASN A 311 -27.09 8.34 -3.60
CA ASN A 311 -26.21 7.22 -3.88
C ASN A 311 -24.82 7.40 -3.27
N LYS A 312 -24.29 8.65 -3.17
CA LYS A 312 -23.04 8.96 -2.45
C LYS A 312 -23.16 8.61 -0.97
N ILE A 313 -24.26 9.01 -0.35
CA ILE A 313 -24.51 8.71 1.06
C ILE A 313 -24.60 7.20 1.27
N PHE A 314 -25.37 6.50 0.44
CA PHE A 314 -25.49 5.06 0.51
C PHE A 314 -24.12 4.36 0.36
N LEU A 315 -23.34 4.72 -0.66
CA LEU A 315 -21.99 4.14 -0.87
C LEU A 315 -21.08 4.44 0.31
N LEU A 316 -21.10 5.67 0.86
CA LEU A 316 -20.25 6.05 1.99
C LEU A 316 -20.58 5.19 3.24
N PHE A 317 -21.86 5.04 3.57
CA PHE A 317 -22.25 4.19 4.71
C PHE A 317 -21.94 2.72 4.48
N THR A 318 -22.08 2.22 3.25
CA THR A 318 -21.65 0.86 2.88
C THR A 318 -20.15 0.67 3.11
N LEU A 319 -19.32 1.63 2.69
CA LEU A 319 -17.87 1.58 2.91
C LEU A 319 -17.53 1.66 4.40
N ILE A 320 -18.16 2.56 5.17
CA ILE A 320 -17.94 2.68 6.61
C ILE A 320 -18.29 1.35 7.28
N ALA A 321 -19.45 0.77 7.01
CA ALA A 321 -19.86 -0.51 7.59
C ALA A 321 -18.89 -1.64 7.23
N PHE A 322 -18.52 -1.75 5.94
CA PHE A 322 -17.59 -2.78 5.44
C PHE A 322 -16.23 -2.69 6.14
N TYR A 323 -15.61 -1.52 6.18
CA TYR A 323 -14.30 -1.33 6.80
C TYR A 323 -14.35 -1.39 8.33
N THR A 324 -15.48 -1.04 8.96
CA THR A 324 -15.71 -1.24 10.41
C THR A 324 -15.72 -2.73 10.76
N ILE A 325 -16.43 -3.54 9.96
CA ILE A 325 -16.44 -5.00 10.13
C ILE A 325 -15.04 -5.57 9.99
N GLN A 326 -14.26 -5.09 9.02
CA GLN A 326 -12.87 -5.54 8.84
C GLN A 326 -11.99 -5.22 10.04
N MET A 327 -12.06 -3.97 10.57
CA MET A 327 -11.35 -3.61 11.80
C MET A 327 -11.78 -4.45 12.99
N TYR A 328 -13.08 -4.71 13.10
CA TYR A 328 -13.62 -5.57 14.15
C TYR A 328 -13.02 -6.99 14.04
N LEU A 329 -13.10 -7.61 12.87
CA LEU A 329 -12.53 -8.94 12.64
C LEU A 329 -11.02 -8.96 12.93
N TRP A 330 -10.29 -7.94 12.54
CA TRP A 330 -8.85 -7.83 12.79
C TRP A 330 -8.56 -7.76 14.30
N PHE A 331 -9.23 -6.89 15.05
CA PHE A 331 -8.92 -6.70 16.46
C PHE A 331 -9.44 -7.80 17.38
N PHE A 332 -10.55 -8.42 17.05
CA PHE A 332 -11.19 -9.42 17.92
C PHE A 332 -10.94 -10.88 17.50
N HIS A 333 -10.58 -11.10 16.24
CA HIS A 333 -10.31 -12.45 15.71
C HIS A 333 -8.90 -12.61 15.09
N GLY A 334 -8.15 -11.52 14.91
CA GLY A 334 -6.80 -11.55 14.40
C GLY A 334 -5.79 -11.91 15.49
N VAL A 335 -5.06 -13.02 15.31
CA VAL A 335 -4.03 -13.47 16.27
C VAL A 335 -2.93 -12.42 16.48
N TRP A 336 -2.52 -11.75 15.41
CA TRP A 336 -1.42 -10.79 15.45
C TRP A 336 -1.82 -9.43 16.02
N SER A 337 -3.09 -9.02 15.92
CA SER A 337 -3.56 -7.75 16.45
C SER A 337 -3.33 -7.64 17.94
N VAL A 338 -3.68 -8.70 18.69
CA VAL A 338 -3.50 -8.75 20.16
C VAL A 338 -2.01 -8.83 20.52
N LYS A 339 -1.22 -9.62 19.76
CA LYS A 339 0.19 -9.86 20.10
C LYS A 339 1.12 -8.71 19.77
N ALA A 340 0.81 -7.92 18.74
CA ALA A 340 1.77 -6.96 18.18
C ALA A 340 1.22 -5.54 17.94
N TRP A 341 -0.09 -5.28 18.17
CA TRP A 341 -0.68 -3.94 18.09
C TRP A 341 -1.25 -3.46 19.41
N ILE A 342 -1.44 -4.35 20.39
CA ILE A 342 -2.05 -4.03 21.67
C ILE A 342 -1.09 -4.43 22.81
N PRO A 343 -0.75 -3.45 23.70
CA PRO A 343 -1.09 -2.03 23.66
C PRO A 343 -0.38 -1.27 22.55
N TYR A 344 -1.00 -0.20 22.03
CA TYR A 344 -0.28 0.75 21.17
C TYR A 344 0.73 1.52 22.01
N GLN A 345 1.97 1.57 21.53
CA GLN A 345 3.08 2.30 22.14
C GLN A 345 3.69 3.28 21.13
N ASN A 346 4.21 4.40 21.65
CA ASN A 346 4.82 5.45 20.84
C ASN A 346 6.03 6.01 21.55
N TYR A 347 7.09 6.34 20.82
CA TYR A 347 8.33 6.90 21.40
C TYR A 347 8.09 8.16 22.21
N ILE A 348 7.18 9.04 21.76
CA ILE A 348 6.86 10.27 22.49
C ILE A 348 6.22 9.95 23.85
N SER A 349 5.25 9.03 23.88
CA SER A 349 4.59 8.65 25.15
C SER A 349 5.55 7.98 26.12
N ASN A 350 6.43 7.11 25.59
CA ASN A 350 7.42 6.41 26.42
C ASN A 350 8.49 7.37 26.97
N TYR A 351 8.92 8.34 26.16
CA TYR A 351 9.85 9.38 26.62
C TYR A 351 9.21 10.27 27.68
N LEU A 352 7.98 10.72 27.50
CA LEU A 352 7.27 11.54 28.48
C LEU A 352 7.02 10.77 29.79
N SER A 353 6.71 9.47 29.73
CA SER A 353 6.52 8.66 30.93
C SER A 353 7.81 8.46 31.74
N SER A 354 8.99 8.48 31.09
CA SER A 354 10.29 8.39 31.78
C SER A 354 10.66 9.67 32.57
N TRP A 355 9.95 10.78 32.39
CA TRP A 355 10.15 12.04 33.14
C TRP A 355 9.22 12.16 34.37
N VAL A 356 8.22 11.32 34.46
CA VAL A 356 7.19 11.37 35.54
C VAL A 356 7.53 10.43 36.69
N PHE A 357 8.55 9.58 36.55
CA PHE A 357 9.08 8.67 37.58
C PHE A 357 10.58 8.89 37.74
#